data_6bf512b5310f38654e2f24e9589cd923
#
_entry.id   6bf512b5310f38654e2f24e9589cd923
#
_cell.length_a   1.000
_cell.length_b   1.000
_cell.length_c   1.000
_cell.angle_alpha   90.00
_cell.angle_beta   90.00
_cell.angle_gamma   90.00
#
_symmetry.space_group_name_H-M   'P 1'
#
loop_
_entity.id
_entity.type
_entity.pdbx_description
1 polymer ?
#
loop_
_entity_poly.entity_id
_entity_poly.type
_entity_poly.pdbx_seq_one_letter_code
_entity_poly.pdbx_strand_id
1 'polypeptide(L)'
;MVKVLDTILSQSAYSAEIDVPLEKIDIADWLFTLPEAEYLRCCPPDHIAAGVTWTDDGRRMSINVEQIGSGLVVQHYVAEVAEPAYCRMNSTSDVFTANGRTQVNVIWELIAEKIDDGRTRYTNKVTAHPT
;
A
#
# COMPACT_ATOMS: atom_id res chain seq x y z
N MET A 1 5.07 -3.19 -22.36
CA MET A 1 3.90 -2.90 -21.51
C MET A 1 3.50 -4.17 -20.77
N VAL A 2 3.33 -4.06 -19.47
CA VAL A 2 2.86 -5.18 -18.64
C VAL A 2 1.35 -5.31 -18.78
N LYS A 3 0.87 -6.52 -19.06
CA LYS A 3 -0.55 -6.82 -19.17
C LYS A 3 -1.04 -7.40 -17.84
N VAL A 4 -1.94 -6.67 -17.19
CA VAL A 4 -2.60 -7.13 -15.97
C VAL A 4 -3.83 -7.96 -16.34
N LEU A 5 -3.97 -9.13 -15.71
CA LEU A 5 -5.11 -10.02 -15.96
C LEU A 5 -6.19 -9.79 -14.89
N ASP A 6 -7.44 -10.07 -15.24
CA ASP A 6 -8.59 -9.89 -14.34
C ASP A 6 -8.65 -10.92 -13.22
N THR A 7 -7.96 -12.04 -13.38
CA THR A 7 -7.91 -13.08 -12.36
C THR A 7 -7.36 -12.51 -11.05
N ILE A 8 -8.00 -12.83 -9.93
CA ILE A 8 -7.53 -12.44 -8.60
C ILE A 8 -6.66 -13.56 -8.04
N LEU A 9 -5.37 -13.26 -7.79
CA LEU A 9 -4.44 -14.17 -7.14
C LEU A 9 -4.68 -14.23 -5.63
N SER A 10 -4.89 -13.08 -5.02
CA SER A 10 -5.18 -12.97 -3.60
C SER A 10 -5.96 -11.70 -3.32
N GLN A 11 -6.76 -11.74 -2.26
CA GLN A 11 -7.48 -10.58 -1.77
C GLN A 11 -7.57 -10.67 -0.26
N SER A 12 -7.25 -9.56 0.41
CA SER A 12 -7.35 -9.47 1.85
C SER A 12 -7.89 -8.10 2.25
N ALA A 13 -8.60 -8.06 3.37
CA ALA A 13 -9.06 -6.82 3.98
C ALA A 13 -8.92 -6.95 5.49
N TYR A 14 -8.40 -5.91 6.12
CA TYR A 14 -8.21 -5.83 7.54
C TYR A 14 -8.72 -4.48 8.04
N SER A 15 -9.52 -4.48 9.11
CA SER A 15 -10.07 -3.26 9.68
C SER A 15 -9.70 -3.13 11.14
N ALA A 16 -9.54 -1.88 11.58
CA ALA A 16 -9.30 -1.54 12.97
C ALA A 16 -10.05 -0.26 13.33
N GLU A 17 -10.41 -0.12 14.61
CA GLU A 17 -10.97 1.12 15.11
C GLU A 17 -9.85 2.00 15.66
N ILE A 18 -9.93 3.30 15.37
CA ILE A 18 -8.96 4.29 15.82
C ILE A 18 -9.72 5.34 16.66
N ASP A 19 -9.23 5.62 17.86
CA ASP A 19 -9.82 6.61 18.78
C ASP A 19 -9.44 8.05 18.38
N VAL A 20 -9.71 8.39 17.11
CA VAL A 20 -9.48 9.70 16.53
C VAL A 20 -10.67 10.04 15.64
N PRO A 21 -11.20 11.27 15.70
CA PRO A 21 -12.27 11.72 14.80
C PRO A 21 -11.84 11.67 13.33
N LEU A 22 -12.78 11.37 12.44
CA LEU A 22 -12.48 11.27 10.99
C LEU A 22 -11.88 12.55 10.43
N GLU A 23 -12.33 13.72 10.89
CA GLU A 23 -11.82 15.01 10.40
C GLU A 23 -10.34 15.28 10.76
N LYS A 24 -9.76 14.50 11.67
CA LYS A 24 -8.34 14.58 12.04
C LYS A 24 -7.48 13.52 11.33
N ILE A 25 -8.09 12.65 10.52
CA ILE A 25 -7.39 11.63 9.77
C ILE A 25 -7.00 12.20 8.41
N ASP A 26 -5.75 12.01 8.01
CA ASP A 26 -5.26 12.30 6.68
C ASP A 26 -4.34 11.15 6.22
N ILE A 27 -4.94 10.17 5.59
CA ILE A 27 -4.22 8.96 5.13
C ILE A 27 -3.17 9.33 4.08
N ALA A 28 -3.53 10.21 3.12
CA ALA A 28 -2.61 10.58 2.06
C ALA A 28 -1.35 11.26 2.59
N ASP A 29 -1.52 12.20 3.51
CA ASP A 29 -0.38 12.88 4.13
C ASP A 29 0.49 11.88 4.91
N TRP A 30 -0.13 11.04 5.73
CA TRP A 30 0.58 10.02 6.50
C TRP A 30 1.37 9.08 5.58
N LEU A 31 0.73 8.53 4.54
CA LEU A 31 1.33 7.53 3.66
C LEU A 31 2.51 8.10 2.87
N PHE A 32 2.32 9.29 2.29
CA PHE A 32 3.32 9.89 1.40
C PHE A 32 4.35 10.75 2.14
N THR A 33 4.33 10.76 3.47
CA THR A 33 5.37 11.36 4.32
C THR A 33 5.91 10.38 5.36
N LEU A 34 5.52 9.10 5.26
CA LEU A 34 5.93 8.06 6.22
C LEU A 34 7.45 7.87 6.19
N PRO A 35 8.16 8.11 7.31
CA PRO A 35 9.59 7.88 7.37
C PRO A 35 9.91 6.38 7.25
N GLU A 36 11.03 6.06 6.60
CA GLU A 36 11.48 4.68 6.46
C GLU A 36 11.62 3.97 7.82
N ALA A 37 12.13 4.65 8.83
CA ALA A 37 12.28 4.09 10.16
C ALA A 37 10.95 3.62 10.76
N GLU A 38 9.86 4.37 10.51
CA GLU A 38 8.53 3.99 10.97
C GLU A 38 8.02 2.76 10.23
N TYR A 39 8.24 2.70 8.91
CA TYR A 39 7.88 1.53 8.11
C TYR A 39 8.62 0.27 8.60
N LEU A 40 9.92 0.38 8.83
CA LEU A 40 10.73 -0.76 9.32
C LEU A 40 10.25 -1.24 10.69
N ARG A 41 9.84 -0.32 11.55
CA ARG A 41 9.38 -0.64 12.90
C ARG A 41 8.03 -1.36 12.92
N CYS A 42 7.19 -1.15 11.91
CA CYS A 42 5.85 -1.73 11.85
C CYS A 42 5.85 -3.26 11.72
N CYS A 43 6.82 -3.82 11.01
CA CYS A 43 6.86 -5.27 10.78
C CYS A 43 8.31 -5.77 10.59
N PRO A 44 9.14 -5.77 11.65
CA PRO A 44 10.49 -6.32 11.54
C PRO A 44 10.45 -7.86 11.59
N PRO A 45 11.32 -8.59 10.87
CA PRO A 45 12.30 -8.06 9.91
C PRO A 45 11.80 -7.98 8.48
N ASP A 46 10.50 -8.16 8.24
CA ASP A 46 9.93 -8.29 6.90
C ASP A 46 9.96 -6.98 6.11
N HIS A 47 9.71 -5.85 6.76
CA HIS A 47 9.85 -4.53 6.13
C HIS A 47 11.33 -4.17 6.03
N ILE A 48 11.81 -3.88 4.81
CA ILE A 48 13.24 -3.71 4.52
C ILE A 48 13.59 -2.27 4.18
N ALA A 49 12.78 -1.60 3.35
CA ALA A 49 13.04 -0.24 2.93
C ALA A 49 11.74 0.44 2.48
N ALA A 50 11.67 1.75 2.60
CA ALA A 50 10.56 2.55 2.11
C ALA A 50 11.04 3.93 1.69
N GLY A 51 10.32 4.52 0.73
CA GLY A 51 10.56 5.87 0.26
C GLY A 51 9.34 6.42 -0.46
N VAL A 52 9.34 7.71 -0.70
CA VAL A 52 8.29 8.39 -1.44
C VAL A 52 8.89 9.27 -2.52
N THR A 53 8.21 9.38 -3.63
CA THR A 53 8.63 10.18 -4.76
C THR A 53 7.42 10.62 -5.59
N TRP A 54 7.68 11.17 -6.76
CA TRP A 54 6.67 11.56 -7.73
C TRP A 54 6.95 10.86 -9.04
N THR A 55 5.89 10.50 -9.76
CA THR A 55 6.03 10.04 -11.13
C THR A 55 6.34 11.22 -12.06
N ASP A 56 6.78 10.92 -13.29
CA ASP A 56 7.07 11.97 -14.26
C ASP A 56 5.82 12.79 -14.63
N ASP A 57 4.63 12.20 -14.52
CA ASP A 57 3.36 12.87 -14.77
C ASP A 57 2.75 13.52 -13.52
N GLY A 58 3.50 13.60 -12.41
CA GLY A 58 3.10 14.36 -11.22
C GLY A 58 2.25 13.63 -10.21
N ARG A 59 2.13 12.29 -10.30
CA ARG A 59 1.43 11.50 -9.29
C ARG A 59 2.35 11.12 -8.14
N ARG A 60 1.82 11.00 -6.94
CA ARG A 60 2.59 10.54 -5.79
C ARG A 60 2.88 9.04 -5.91
N MET A 61 4.05 8.63 -5.46
CA MET A 61 4.46 7.23 -5.45
C MET A 61 5.05 6.86 -4.10
N SER A 62 4.58 5.75 -3.52
CA SER A 62 5.15 5.14 -2.32
C SER A 62 5.89 3.87 -2.75
N ILE A 63 7.16 3.79 -2.41
CA ILE A 63 8.00 2.63 -2.73
C ILE A 63 8.24 1.86 -1.45
N ASN A 64 7.90 0.57 -1.45
CA ASN A 64 8.10 -0.31 -0.32
C ASN A 64 8.86 -1.56 -0.75
N VAL A 65 9.79 -1.99 0.08
CA VAL A 65 10.52 -3.24 -0.13
C VAL A 65 10.29 -4.10 1.10
N GLU A 66 9.76 -5.30 0.87
CA GLU A 66 9.46 -6.22 1.96
C GLU A 66 9.64 -7.68 1.56
N GLN A 67 9.90 -8.50 2.57
CA GLN A 67 9.92 -9.95 2.42
C GLN A 67 8.51 -10.49 2.68
N ILE A 68 7.93 -11.14 1.69
CA ILE A 68 6.61 -11.79 1.83
C ILE A 68 6.82 -13.28 1.57
N GLY A 69 6.78 -14.07 2.65
CA GLY A 69 7.09 -15.50 2.54
C GLY A 69 8.50 -15.72 2.00
N SER A 70 8.64 -16.45 0.90
CA SER A 70 9.93 -16.72 0.24
C SER A 70 10.31 -15.67 -0.81
N GLY A 71 9.48 -14.64 -1.02
CA GLY A 71 9.70 -13.63 -2.05
C GLY A 71 10.13 -12.29 -1.50
N LEU A 72 11.13 -11.68 -2.15
CA LEU A 72 11.46 -10.27 -1.93
C LEU A 72 10.62 -9.45 -2.90
N VAL A 73 9.82 -8.54 -2.38
CA VAL A 73 8.88 -7.76 -3.18
C VAL A 73 9.28 -6.30 -3.18
N VAL A 74 9.39 -5.72 -4.38
CA VAL A 74 9.62 -4.29 -4.57
C VAL A 74 8.35 -3.70 -5.16
N GLN A 75 7.68 -2.87 -4.38
CA GLN A 75 6.38 -2.30 -4.71
C GLN A 75 6.53 -0.83 -5.07
N HIS A 76 5.92 -0.43 -6.19
CA HIS A 76 5.93 0.94 -6.70
C HIS A 76 4.48 1.43 -6.73
N TYR A 77 3.94 1.82 -5.58
CA TYR A 77 2.54 2.21 -5.46
C TYR A 77 2.31 3.63 -5.99
N VAL A 78 1.76 3.72 -7.19
CA VAL A 78 1.36 4.99 -7.78
C VAL A 78 -0.05 5.34 -7.32
N ALA A 79 -0.24 6.54 -6.79
CA ALA A 79 -1.54 6.99 -6.32
C ALA A 79 -2.50 7.24 -7.48
N GLU A 80 -3.61 6.52 -7.48
CA GLU A 80 -4.77 6.80 -8.33
C GLU A 80 -5.73 7.75 -7.62
N VAL A 81 -5.89 7.57 -6.31
CA VAL A 81 -6.62 8.48 -5.42
C VAL A 81 -5.76 8.72 -4.19
N ALA A 82 -5.59 9.98 -3.79
CA ALA A 82 -4.82 10.36 -2.61
C ALA A 82 -5.58 11.46 -1.87
N GLU A 83 -6.51 11.04 -1.01
CA GLU A 83 -7.38 11.91 -0.23
C GLU A 83 -7.24 11.60 1.25
N PRO A 84 -7.67 12.50 2.15
CA PRO A 84 -7.56 12.25 3.59
C PRO A 84 -8.25 10.98 4.07
N ALA A 85 -9.40 10.62 3.50
CA ALA A 85 -10.16 9.45 3.93
C ALA A 85 -10.08 8.26 2.98
N TYR A 86 -9.41 8.39 1.85
CA TYR A 86 -9.30 7.31 0.88
C TYR A 86 -8.05 7.45 0.02
N CYS A 87 -7.25 6.39 -0.01
CA CYS A 87 -6.14 6.25 -0.93
C CYS A 87 -6.28 4.95 -1.71
N ARG A 88 -6.07 5.03 -3.01
CA ARG A 88 -6.00 3.87 -3.89
C ARG A 88 -4.69 3.93 -4.66
N MET A 89 -3.88 2.92 -4.50
CA MET A 89 -2.57 2.82 -5.14
C MET A 89 -2.50 1.58 -6.01
N ASN A 90 -1.77 1.71 -7.11
CA ASN A 90 -1.57 0.64 -8.07
C ASN A 90 -0.08 0.41 -8.28
N SER A 91 0.37 -0.82 -8.13
CA SER A 91 1.77 -1.18 -8.31
C SER A 91 1.90 -2.40 -9.20
N THR A 92 2.70 -2.30 -10.26
CA THR A 92 3.26 -3.49 -10.89
C THR A 92 4.54 -3.81 -10.13
N SER A 93 4.41 -4.73 -9.19
CA SER A 93 5.45 -5.06 -8.23
C SER A 93 6.41 -6.11 -8.77
N ASP A 94 7.69 -5.96 -8.50
CA ASP A 94 8.69 -6.97 -8.81
C ASP A 94 8.79 -7.96 -7.66
N VAL A 95 8.78 -9.25 -7.98
CA VAL A 95 8.89 -10.33 -6.99
C VAL A 95 10.11 -11.19 -7.34
N PHE A 96 11.03 -11.28 -6.40
CA PHE A 96 12.27 -12.05 -6.55
C PHE A 96 12.22 -13.29 -5.65
N THR A 97 12.33 -14.46 -6.26
CA THR A 97 12.37 -15.74 -5.56
C THR A 97 13.58 -16.55 -6.01
N ALA A 98 13.77 -17.75 -5.44
CA ALA A 98 14.81 -18.67 -5.90
C ALA A 98 14.66 -19.05 -7.39
N ASN A 99 13.45 -18.95 -7.94
CA ASN A 99 13.16 -19.25 -9.34
C ASN A 99 13.34 -18.04 -10.28
N GLY A 100 13.78 -16.91 -9.77
CA GLY A 100 14.01 -15.70 -10.55
C GLY A 100 12.99 -14.61 -10.28
N ARG A 101 12.95 -13.63 -11.18
CA ARG A 101 12.08 -12.45 -11.08
C ARG A 101 10.76 -12.69 -11.81
N THR A 102 9.68 -12.30 -11.17
CA THR A 102 8.36 -12.21 -11.81
C THR A 102 7.71 -10.88 -11.42
N GLN A 103 6.51 -10.63 -11.94
CA GLN A 103 5.76 -9.42 -11.61
C GLN A 103 4.34 -9.77 -11.20
N VAL A 104 3.78 -8.96 -10.32
CA VAL A 104 2.39 -9.04 -9.89
C VAL A 104 1.82 -7.63 -9.79
N ASN A 105 0.58 -7.44 -10.22
CA ASN A 105 -0.10 -6.16 -10.03
C ASN A 105 -0.82 -6.17 -8.69
N VAL A 106 -0.61 -5.14 -7.90
CA VAL A 106 -1.22 -4.99 -6.58
C VAL A 106 -2.00 -3.70 -6.53
N ILE A 107 -3.28 -3.81 -6.15
CA ILE A 107 -4.12 -2.66 -5.82
C ILE A 107 -4.21 -2.60 -4.29
N TRP A 108 -3.82 -1.47 -3.73
CA TRP A 108 -3.82 -1.25 -2.30
C TRP A 108 -4.74 -0.08 -1.97
N GLU A 109 -5.73 -0.34 -1.15
CA GLU A 109 -6.71 0.67 -0.76
C GLU A 109 -6.67 0.88 0.76
N LEU A 110 -6.60 2.14 1.16
CA LEU A 110 -6.65 2.57 2.55
C LEU A 110 -7.90 3.44 2.72
N ILE A 111 -8.79 3.04 3.62
CA ILE A 111 -10.12 3.63 3.74
C ILE A 111 -10.37 4.03 5.19
N ALA A 112 -10.81 5.26 5.40
CA ALA A 112 -11.23 5.75 6.71
C ALA A 112 -12.70 6.10 6.68
N GLU A 113 -13.46 5.58 7.66
CA GLU A 113 -14.91 5.76 7.75
C GLU A 113 -15.28 6.18 9.17
N LYS A 114 -16.20 7.13 9.29
CA LYS A 114 -16.69 7.60 10.58
C LYS A 114 -17.49 6.50 11.28
N ILE A 115 -17.12 6.19 12.53
CA ILE A 115 -17.94 5.36 13.43
C ILE A 115 -18.85 6.26 14.26
N ASP A 116 -18.24 7.25 14.92
CA ASP A 116 -18.92 8.27 15.71
C ASP A 116 -18.05 9.54 15.77
N ASP A 117 -18.43 10.52 16.58
CA ASP A 117 -17.73 11.81 16.63
C ASP A 117 -16.28 11.73 17.13
N GLY A 118 -15.89 10.65 17.77
CA GLY A 118 -14.54 10.47 18.31
C GLY A 118 -13.78 9.27 17.76
N ARG A 119 -14.40 8.46 16.87
CA ARG A 119 -13.78 7.23 16.39
C ARG A 119 -13.92 7.04 14.89
N THR A 120 -12.90 6.43 14.30
CA THR A 120 -12.81 6.14 12.87
C THR A 120 -12.53 4.65 12.68
N ARG A 121 -13.14 4.04 11.65
CA ARG A 121 -12.76 2.70 11.17
C ARG A 121 -11.76 2.88 10.05
N TYR A 122 -10.60 2.25 10.22
CA TYR A 122 -9.58 2.18 9.20
C TYR A 122 -9.57 0.79 8.57
N THR A 123 -9.61 0.73 7.25
CA THR A 123 -9.56 -0.53 6.49
C THR A 123 -8.37 -0.52 5.53
N ASN A 124 -7.60 -1.59 5.55
CA ASN A 124 -6.49 -1.85 4.64
C ASN A 124 -6.90 -3.02 3.76
N LYS A 125 -7.02 -2.78 2.45
CA LYS A 125 -7.47 -3.77 1.49
C LYS A 125 -6.44 -3.95 0.40
N VAL A 126 -6.06 -5.19 0.12
CA VAL A 126 -5.06 -5.53 -0.89
C VAL A 126 -5.63 -6.57 -1.85
N THR A 127 -5.50 -6.30 -3.15
CA THR A 127 -5.90 -7.23 -4.21
C THR A 127 -4.72 -7.41 -5.16
N ALA A 128 -4.34 -8.66 -5.40
CA ALA A 128 -3.24 -8.99 -6.31
C ALA A 128 -3.75 -9.68 -7.56
N HIS A 129 -3.24 -9.24 -8.70
CA HIS A 129 -3.57 -9.80 -10.02
C HIS A 129 -2.30 -10.30 -10.71
N PRO A 130 -2.38 -11.41 -11.49
CA PRO A 130 -1.25 -11.84 -12.33
C PRO A 130 -1.02 -10.85 -13.47
N THR A 131 0.17 -10.93 -14.01
CA THR A 131 0.57 -10.12 -15.17
C THR A 131 0.89 -11.01 -16.37
#